data_48bd0cf2245fa3ce3cf00835b34aa1f5
#
_entry.id   48bd0cf2245fa3ce3cf00835b34aa1f5
#
_cell.length_a   1.000
_cell.length_b   1.000
_cell.length_c   1.000
_cell.angle_alpha   90.00
_cell.angle_beta   90.00
_cell.angle_gamma   90.00
#
_symmetry.space_group_name_H-M   'P 1'
#
loop_
_entity.id
_entity.type
_entity.pdbx_description
1 polymer ?
#
loop_
_entity_poly.entity_id
_entity_poly.type
_entity_poly.pdbx_seq_one_letter_code
_entity_poly.pdbx_strand_id
1 'polypeptide(L)'
;MHPTSPIATASSPPDASDAVRCCLTALLVLAVVAVPSAVLYRAASLFVPRPPSGRWDPAPALVIPDIDEPIYSVDLDSEGVRLDRVLKEAAMEDKTVILTTLNAAWASSGSIIDLFIESFRLGDGTRKLLNHLVIIALDRKAYMRCMFIHFHCFALITDGVDFSAEKRFMTAGYLNMMWRRIEFLGVVLEKGYNFIFSVHYLLSCV
;
A
#
# COMPACT_ATOMS: atom_id res chain seq x y z
N MET A 1 0.07 -19.52 73.22
CA MET A 1 0.65 -19.52 71.91
C MET A 1 0.12 -18.32 71.16
N HIS A 2 0.89 -17.23 71.13
CA HIS A 2 0.56 -16.03 70.38
C HIS A 2 1.22 -16.06 68.98
N PRO A 3 0.52 -15.75 67.87
CA PRO A 3 1.15 -15.56 66.60
C PRO A 3 1.64 -14.12 66.50
N THR A 4 2.93 -13.97 66.22
CA THR A 4 3.62 -12.72 65.89
C THR A 4 3.27 -12.27 64.49
N SER A 5 2.74 -11.04 64.38
CA SER A 5 2.50 -10.34 63.10
C SER A 5 3.84 -9.90 62.46
N PRO A 6 3.98 -9.91 61.11
CA PRO A 6 5.16 -9.39 60.48
C PRO A 6 5.10 -7.84 60.39
N ILE A 7 6.21 -7.23 60.77
CA ILE A 7 6.48 -5.80 60.71
C ILE A 7 6.53 -5.33 59.23
N ALA A 8 5.64 -4.40 58.89
CA ALA A 8 5.71 -3.73 57.62
C ALA A 8 6.94 -2.78 57.56
N THR A 9 7.89 -3.06 56.72
CA THR A 9 9.01 -2.14 56.42
C THR A 9 8.47 -0.96 55.61
N ALA A 10 8.44 0.20 56.25
CA ALA A 10 8.16 1.47 55.58
C ALA A 10 9.29 1.79 54.60
N SER A 11 8.98 1.91 53.32
CA SER A 11 9.90 2.42 52.32
C SER A 11 10.12 3.91 52.55
N SER A 12 11.38 4.30 52.72
CA SER A 12 11.81 5.70 52.83
C SER A 12 11.42 6.48 51.56
N PRO A 13 11.05 7.76 51.67
CA PRO A 13 10.74 8.59 50.50
C PRO A 13 11.97 8.74 49.61
N PRO A 14 11.79 8.82 48.26
CA PRO A 14 12.91 8.98 47.34
C PRO A 14 13.65 10.28 47.61
N ASP A 15 14.98 10.21 47.63
CA ASP A 15 15.86 11.35 47.85
C ASP A 15 15.60 12.43 46.78
N ALA A 16 15.54 13.70 47.19
CA ALA A 16 15.29 14.85 46.31
C ALA A 16 16.33 14.91 45.15
N SER A 17 17.52 14.36 45.36
CA SER A 17 18.58 14.26 44.35
C SER A 17 18.23 13.26 43.22
N ASP A 18 17.52 12.19 43.53
CA ASP A 18 17.12 11.17 42.52
C ASP A 18 15.93 11.65 41.69
N ALA A 19 15.02 12.40 42.29
CA ALA A 19 13.93 13.05 41.55
C ALA A 19 14.45 14.12 40.56
N VAL A 20 15.45 14.91 40.93
CA VAL A 20 16.09 15.89 40.04
C VAL A 20 16.85 15.20 38.93
N ARG A 21 17.57 14.11 39.20
CA ARG A 21 18.25 13.30 38.17
C ARG A 21 17.27 12.68 37.19
N CYS A 22 16.18 12.14 37.67
CA CYS A 22 15.13 11.55 36.83
C CYS A 22 14.46 12.61 35.92
N CYS A 23 14.20 13.81 36.43
CA CYS A 23 13.69 14.92 35.63
C CYS A 23 14.70 15.42 34.60
N LEU A 24 15.99 15.51 34.94
CA LEU A 24 17.06 15.92 34.02
C LEU A 24 17.26 14.89 32.91
N THR A 25 17.23 13.58 33.20
CA THR A 25 17.33 12.54 32.19
C THR A 25 16.10 12.51 31.28
N ALA A 26 14.91 12.68 31.81
CA ALA A 26 13.69 12.79 31.01
C ALA A 26 13.69 14.00 30.05
N LEU A 27 14.17 15.15 30.54
CA LEU A 27 14.31 16.35 29.70
C LEU A 27 15.37 16.19 28.61
N LEU A 28 16.50 15.52 28.92
CA LEU A 28 17.54 15.21 27.93
C LEU A 28 17.05 14.24 26.85
N VAL A 29 16.31 13.19 27.22
CA VAL A 29 15.73 12.24 26.28
C VAL A 29 14.68 12.95 25.39
N LEU A 30 13.83 13.79 25.98
CA LEU A 30 12.88 14.61 25.23
C LEU A 30 13.57 15.54 24.24
N ALA A 31 14.64 16.22 24.66
CA ALA A 31 15.41 17.11 23.76
C ALA A 31 16.10 16.35 22.63
N VAL A 32 16.69 15.17 22.91
CA VAL A 32 17.38 14.36 21.91
C VAL A 32 16.42 13.74 20.89
N VAL A 33 15.18 13.45 21.26
CA VAL A 33 14.17 12.86 20.34
C VAL A 33 13.30 13.93 19.70
N ALA A 34 12.79 14.89 20.47
CA ALA A 34 11.83 15.87 19.97
C ALA A 34 12.46 16.89 19.01
N VAL A 35 13.70 17.33 19.28
CA VAL A 35 14.35 18.32 18.40
C VAL A 35 14.66 17.75 17.01
N PRO A 36 15.30 16.59 16.86
CA PRO A 36 15.51 15.98 15.53
C PRO A 36 14.20 15.66 14.82
N SER A 37 13.18 15.18 15.54
CA SER A 37 11.87 14.89 14.96
C SER A 37 11.19 16.14 14.43
N ALA A 38 11.26 17.25 15.16
CA ALA A 38 10.69 18.53 14.72
C ALA A 38 11.48 19.12 13.52
N VAL A 39 12.79 18.95 13.49
CA VAL A 39 13.64 19.37 12.35
C VAL A 39 13.34 18.54 11.13
N LEU A 40 13.21 17.21 11.26
CA LEU A 40 12.84 16.32 10.18
C LEU A 40 11.43 16.60 9.66
N TYR A 41 10.49 16.87 10.55
CA TYR A 41 9.11 17.23 10.16
C TYR A 41 9.08 18.55 9.38
N ARG A 42 9.82 19.57 9.83
CA ARG A 42 9.93 20.84 9.10
C ARG A 42 10.68 20.70 7.78
N ALA A 43 11.76 19.90 7.75
CA ALA A 43 12.47 19.60 6.51
C ALA A 43 11.56 18.86 5.51
N ALA A 44 10.81 17.85 5.96
CA ALA A 44 9.87 17.13 5.13
C ALA A 44 8.78 18.03 4.54
N SER A 45 8.27 19.00 5.31
CA SER A 45 7.26 19.97 4.84
C SER A 45 7.79 20.95 3.78
N LEU A 46 9.11 21.14 3.69
CA LEU A 46 9.76 21.97 2.66
C LEU A 46 10.03 21.18 1.36
N PHE A 47 10.13 19.84 1.46
CA PHE A 47 10.41 18.96 0.31
C PHE A 47 9.17 18.30 -0.29
N VAL A 48 8.00 18.40 0.35
CA VAL A 48 6.75 17.94 -0.26
C VAL A 48 6.31 19.01 -1.27
N PRO A 49 6.40 18.76 -2.60
CA PRO A 49 5.80 19.66 -3.57
C PRO A 49 4.31 19.71 -3.28
N ARG A 50 3.80 20.90 -2.96
CA ARG A 50 2.37 21.12 -2.83
C ARG A 50 1.74 20.78 -4.16
N PRO A 51 0.78 19.83 -4.26
CA PRO A 51 0.09 19.58 -5.50
C PRO A 51 -0.50 20.91 -5.99
N PRO A 52 -0.35 21.24 -7.27
CA PRO A 52 -0.97 22.45 -7.80
C PRO A 52 -2.47 22.34 -7.55
N SER A 53 -3.04 23.33 -6.90
CA SER A 53 -4.49 23.50 -6.69
C SER A 53 -5.11 23.96 -8.02
N GLY A 54 -5.00 23.12 -9.03
CA GLY A 54 -5.57 23.27 -10.35
C GLY A 54 -6.58 22.16 -10.57
N ARG A 55 -7.82 22.58 -10.84
CA ARG A 55 -8.85 21.73 -11.42
C ARG A 55 -8.24 20.96 -12.59
N TRP A 56 -8.36 19.65 -12.60
CA TRP A 56 -7.96 18.81 -13.71
C TRP A 56 -8.79 19.18 -14.95
N ASP A 57 -8.20 19.93 -15.85
CA ASP A 57 -8.74 20.06 -17.21
C ASP A 57 -8.23 18.87 -18.01
N PRO A 58 -9.11 18.09 -18.66
CA PRO A 58 -8.67 16.97 -19.48
C PRO A 58 -7.83 17.51 -20.65
N ALA A 59 -6.61 16.97 -20.80
CA ALA A 59 -5.73 17.30 -21.91
C ALA A 59 -6.41 16.98 -23.26
N PRO A 60 -6.18 17.78 -24.32
CA PRO A 60 -6.78 17.53 -25.61
C PRO A 60 -6.35 16.19 -26.19
N ALA A 61 -7.32 15.44 -26.69
CA ALA A 61 -7.15 14.14 -27.30
C ALA A 61 -6.15 14.19 -28.46
N LEU A 62 -5.01 13.49 -28.32
CA LEU A 62 -4.11 13.20 -29.42
C LEU A 62 -4.74 12.11 -30.30
N VAL A 63 -5.09 12.49 -31.52
CA VAL A 63 -5.53 11.57 -32.57
C VAL A 63 -4.34 10.72 -32.99
N ILE A 64 -4.37 9.42 -32.68
CA ILE A 64 -3.41 8.43 -33.16
C ILE A 64 -4.01 7.78 -34.40
N PRO A 65 -3.25 7.68 -35.53
CA PRO A 65 -3.77 7.05 -36.74
C PRO A 65 -3.89 5.52 -36.59
N ASP A 66 -4.93 5.03 -37.25
CA ASP A 66 -5.36 3.66 -37.43
C ASP A 66 -4.23 2.63 -37.53
N ILE A 67 -4.21 1.68 -36.61
CA ILE A 67 -3.66 0.36 -36.82
C ILE A 67 -4.75 -0.63 -36.44
N ASP A 68 -5.23 -1.41 -37.41
CA ASP A 68 -6.20 -2.48 -37.31
C ASP A 68 -5.88 -3.42 -36.15
N GLU A 69 -6.58 -3.24 -35.05
CA GLU A 69 -6.87 -4.28 -34.08
C GLU A 69 -8.19 -3.92 -33.38
N PRO A 70 -9.19 -4.80 -33.40
CA PRO A 70 -10.45 -4.54 -32.71
C PRO A 70 -10.25 -4.75 -31.21
N ILE A 71 -10.85 -3.89 -30.41
CA ILE A 71 -11.05 -4.02 -28.98
C ILE A 71 -10.00 -3.31 -28.13
N TYR A 72 -10.09 -1.98 -28.01
CA TYR A 72 -9.98 -1.27 -26.74
C TYR A 72 -10.20 0.23 -26.93
N SER A 73 -11.43 0.66 -27.19
CA SER A 73 -11.84 2.02 -26.86
C SER A 73 -11.96 2.08 -25.34
N VAL A 74 -10.96 2.63 -24.68
CA VAL A 74 -11.02 2.91 -23.25
C VAL A 74 -11.84 4.18 -23.07
N ASP A 75 -13.18 4.03 -23.07
CA ASP A 75 -14.06 5.05 -22.52
C ASP A 75 -13.77 5.17 -21.03
N LEU A 76 -13.45 6.37 -20.55
CA LEU A 76 -13.25 6.64 -19.12
C LEU A 76 -14.44 6.19 -18.28
N ASP A 77 -15.65 6.27 -18.81
CA ASP A 77 -16.86 5.73 -18.18
C ASP A 77 -16.83 4.19 -18.08
N SER A 78 -16.13 3.50 -19.00
CA SER A 78 -16.00 2.05 -18.97
C SER A 78 -15.01 1.56 -17.90
N GLU A 79 -13.96 2.32 -17.57
CA GLU A 79 -12.97 1.94 -16.55
C GLU A 79 -13.60 1.93 -15.15
N GLY A 80 -14.36 2.97 -14.80
CA GLY A 80 -15.08 3.05 -13.52
C GLY A 80 -16.09 1.93 -13.35
N VAL A 81 -16.84 1.61 -14.40
CA VAL A 81 -17.84 0.52 -14.42
C VAL A 81 -17.15 -0.86 -14.32
N ARG A 82 -16.01 -1.03 -14.98
CA ARG A 82 -15.24 -2.29 -14.90
C ARG A 82 -14.66 -2.48 -13.51
N LEU A 83 -14.13 -1.43 -12.89
CA LEU A 83 -13.64 -1.49 -11.52
C LEU A 83 -14.77 -1.85 -10.55
N ASP A 84 -15.92 -1.20 -10.65
CA ASP A 84 -17.09 -1.50 -9.81
C ASP A 84 -17.51 -2.97 -9.90
N ARG A 85 -17.50 -3.52 -11.11
CA ARG A 85 -17.83 -4.93 -11.32
C ARG A 85 -16.84 -5.84 -10.62
N VAL A 86 -15.54 -5.65 -10.84
CA VAL A 86 -14.48 -6.48 -10.25
C VAL A 86 -14.50 -6.39 -8.72
N LEU A 87 -14.65 -5.17 -8.16
CA LEU A 87 -14.74 -4.98 -6.72
C LEU A 87 -15.98 -5.66 -6.13
N LYS A 88 -17.14 -5.53 -6.80
CA LYS A 88 -18.38 -6.14 -6.35
C LYS A 88 -18.32 -7.68 -6.35
N GLU A 89 -17.69 -8.27 -7.38
CA GLU A 89 -17.54 -9.72 -7.50
C GLU A 89 -16.57 -10.28 -6.45
N ALA A 90 -15.53 -9.52 -6.11
CA ALA A 90 -14.51 -9.94 -5.14
C ALA A 90 -14.84 -9.58 -3.68
N ALA A 91 -15.79 -8.68 -3.43
CA ALA A 91 -16.04 -8.16 -2.09
C ALA A 91 -16.54 -9.23 -1.10
N MET A 92 -16.06 -9.15 0.13
CA MET A 92 -16.63 -9.84 1.28
C MET A 92 -17.97 -9.19 1.66
N GLU A 93 -18.71 -9.80 2.60
CA GLU A 93 -20.01 -9.28 3.08
C GLU A 93 -19.93 -7.85 3.64
N ASP A 94 -18.82 -7.51 4.28
CA ASP A 94 -18.51 -6.19 4.83
C ASP A 94 -17.87 -5.22 3.81
N LYS A 95 -17.94 -5.56 2.51
CA LYS A 95 -17.32 -4.83 1.39
C LYS A 95 -15.79 -4.74 1.48
N THR A 96 -15.14 -5.67 2.13
CA THR A 96 -13.68 -5.75 2.15
C THR A 96 -13.17 -6.56 0.96
N VAL A 97 -12.12 -6.07 0.30
CA VAL A 97 -11.38 -6.76 -0.77
C VAL A 97 -9.90 -6.86 -0.41
N ILE A 98 -9.22 -7.87 -0.94
CA ILE A 98 -7.77 -7.99 -0.84
C ILE A 98 -7.18 -7.47 -2.14
N LEU A 99 -6.31 -6.48 -2.07
CA LEU A 99 -5.71 -5.85 -3.24
C LEU A 99 -4.22 -6.15 -3.31
N THR A 100 -3.74 -6.44 -4.49
CA THR A 100 -2.31 -6.51 -4.78
C THR A 100 -2.01 -5.92 -6.15
N THR A 101 -0.81 -5.40 -6.36
CA THR A 101 -0.40 -4.85 -7.65
C THR A 101 0.59 -5.78 -8.33
N LEU A 102 0.51 -5.88 -9.66
CA LEU A 102 1.36 -6.71 -10.49
C LEU A 102 1.90 -5.90 -11.65
N ASN A 103 3.20 -6.01 -11.94
CA ASN A 103 3.81 -5.55 -13.18
C ASN A 103 4.49 -6.71 -13.91
N ALA A 104 4.92 -6.48 -15.14
CA ALA A 104 5.50 -7.53 -15.99
C ALA A 104 6.77 -8.16 -15.40
N ALA A 105 7.57 -7.39 -14.64
CA ALA A 105 8.77 -7.91 -13.99
C ALA A 105 8.46 -9.06 -13.00
N TRP A 106 7.27 -9.05 -12.40
CA TRP A 106 6.82 -9.99 -11.36
C TRP A 106 5.74 -10.95 -11.86
N ALA A 107 5.39 -10.86 -13.15
CA ALA A 107 4.33 -11.63 -13.80
C ALA A 107 4.80 -12.88 -14.52
N SER A 108 6.11 -13.15 -14.56
CA SER A 108 6.66 -14.34 -15.22
C SER A 108 6.19 -15.65 -14.54
N SER A 109 6.16 -16.75 -15.28
CA SER A 109 5.85 -18.06 -14.71
C SER A 109 6.92 -18.44 -13.68
N GLY A 110 6.49 -18.94 -12.51
CA GLY A 110 7.35 -19.26 -11.38
C GLY A 110 7.87 -18.04 -10.60
N SER A 111 7.37 -16.86 -10.91
CA SER A 111 7.76 -15.62 -10.20
C SER A 111 6.96 -15.40 -8.92
N ILE A 112 7.15 -14.23 -8.32
CA ILE A 112 6.56 -13.86 -7.03
C ILE A 112 5.04 -13.97 -7.02
N ILE A 113 4.35 -13.65 -8.13
CA ILE A 113 2.89 -13.76 -8.16
C ILE A 113 2.41 -15.21 -7.99
N ASP A 114 3.12 -16.16 -8.58
CA ASP A 114 2.77 -17.56 -8.44
C ASP A 114 3.00 -18.06 -7.01
N LEU A 115 4.11 -17.66 -6.39
CA LEU A 115 4.40 -17.95 -4.98
C LEU A 115 3.37 -17.29 -4.04
N PHE A 116 2.95 -16.08 -4.36
CA PHE A 116 1.94 -15.36 -3.59
C PHE A 116 0.58 -16.09 -3.63
N ILE A 117 0.12 -16.49 -4.81
CA ILE A 117 -1.12 -17.26 -4.95
C ILE A 117 -0.98 -18.63 -4.26
N GLU A 118 0.18 -19.27 -4.39
CA GLU A 118 0.44 -20.58 -3.77
C GLU A 118 0.43 -20.48 -2.24
N SER A 119 0.91 -19.36 -1.66
CA SER A 119 0.85 -19.14 -0.21
C SER A 119 -0.58 -19.18 0.33
N PHE A 120 -1.57 -18.66 -0.41
CA PHE A 120 -2.98 -18.78 -0.04
C PHE A 120 -3.51 -20.20 -0.16
N ARG A 121 -3.00 -20.98 -1.11
CA ARG A 121 -3.43 -22.36 -1.32
C ARG A 121 -2.90 -23.29 -0.23
N LEU A 122 -1.67 -23.04 0.23
CA LEU A 122 -0.98 -23.84 1.24
C LEU A 122 -1.30 -23.43 2.68
N GLY A 123 -1.68 -22.16 2.90
CA GLY A 123 -1.99 -21.63 4.21
C GLY A 123 -3.27 -22.23 4.78
N ASP A 124 -3.29 -22.44 6.10
CA ASP A 124 -4.47 -22.97 6.77
C ASP A 124 -5.62 -21.97 6.73
N GLY A 125 -6.75 -22.40 6.17
CA GLY A 125 -7.97 -21.59 6.05
C GLY A 125 -7.89 -20.39 5.07
N THR A 126 -6.75 -20.14 4.42
CA THR A 126 -6.55 -18.96 3.57
C THR A 126 -7.00 -19.15 2.12
N ARG A 127 -7.17 -20.38 1.65
CA ARG A 127 -7.53 -20.66 0.25
C ARG A 127 -8.79 -19.92 -0.22
N LYS A 128 -9.79 -19.80 0.66
CA LYS A 128 -11.03 -19.07 0.38
C LYS A 128 -10.84 -17.57 0.14
N LEU A 129 -9.77 -16.99 0.68
CA LEU A 129 -9.44 -15.58 0.53
C LEU A 129 -9.04 -15.21 -0.91
N LEU A 130 -8.63 -16.21 -1.72
CA LEU A 130 -8.39 -15.99 -3.15
C LEU A 130 -9.64 -15.50 -3.90
N ASN A 131 -10.84 -15.85 -3.45
CA ASN A 131 -12.07 -15.34 -4.05
C ASN A 131 -12.27 -13.83 -3.83
N HIS A 132 -11.57 -13.28 -2.85
CA HIS A 132 -11.63 -11.86 -2.46
C HIS A 132 -10.37 -11.07 -2.89
N LEU A 133 -9.43 -11.76 -3.57
CA LEU A 133 -8.22 -11.14 -4.08
C LEU A 133 -8.51 -10.48 -5.43
N VAL A 134 -8.15 -9.20 -5.57
CA VAL A 134 -8.13 -8.46 -6.83
C VAL A 134 -6.68 -8.12 -7.17
N ILE A 135 -6.22 -8.53 -8.33
CA ILE A 135 -4.89 -8.23 -8.85
C ILE A 135 -4.97 -7.03 -9.78
N ILE A 136 -4.28 -5.96 -9.42
CA ILE A 136 -4.22 -4.71 -10.17
C ILE A 136 -2.97 -4.75 -11.04
N ALA A 137 -3.16 -4.93 -12.34
CA ALA A 137 -2.08 -4.98 -13.30
C ALA A 137 -1.70 -3.56 -13.76
N LEU A 138 -0.42 -3.21 -13.62
CA LEU A 138 0.11 -1.88 -13.93
C LEU A 138 0.57 -1.76 -15.39
N ASP A 139 0.59 -2.87 -16.13
CA ASP A 139 0.92 -2.93 -17.55
C ASP A 139 0.18 -4.08 -18.26
N ARG A 140 0.21 -4.05 -19.59
CA ARG A 140 -0.52 -5.01 -20.43
C ARG A 140 -0.06 -6.46 -20.24
N LYS A 141 1.24 -6.72 -20.08
CA LYS A 141 1.77 -8.07 -19.88
C LYS A 141 1.33 -8.66 -18.54
N ALA A 142 1.39 -7.84 -17.50
CA ALA A 142 0.87 -8.21 -16.19
C ALA A 142 -0.62 -8.51 -16.23
N TYR A 143 -1.41 -7.72 -16.96
CA TYR A 143 -2.84 -7.95 -17.12
C TYR A 143 -3.15 -9.27 -17.82
N MET A 144 -2.48 -9.56 -18.93
CA MET A 144 -2.61 -10.84 -19.64
C MET A 144 -2.25 -12.03 -18.75
N ARG A 145 -1.18 -11.91 -17.96
CA ARG A 145 -0.79 -12.95 -17.00
C ARG A 145 -1.84 -13.12 -15.91
N CYS A 146 -2.33 -12.03 -15.35
CA CYS A 146 -3.38 -12.06 -14.33
C CYS A 146 -4.60 -12.82 -14.83
N MET A 147 -5.13 -12.48 -15.99
CA MET A 147 -6.29 -13.15 -16.60
C MET A 147 -6.10 -14.67 -16.79
N PHE A 148 -4.86 -15.10 -16.92
CA PHE A 148 -4.56 -16.53 -17.06
C PHE A 148 -4.54 -17.27 -15.71
N ILE A 149 -4.17 -16.59 -14.61
CA ILE A 149 -3.93 -17.25 -13.31
C ILE A 149 -5.00 -16.94 -12.26
N HIS A 150 -5.82 -15.89 -12.48
CA HIS A 150 -6.78 -15.39 -11.50
C HIS A 150 -8.03 -14.78 -12.16
N PHE A 151 -9.16 -14.79 -11.44
CA PHE A 151 -10.44 -14.33 -12.00
C PHE A 151 -10.64 -12.81 -11.86
N HIS A 152 -10.23 -12.22 -10.74
CA HIS A 152 -10.45 -10.81 -10.44
C HIS A 152 -9.23 -9.98 -10.80
N CYS A 153 -9.16 -9.55 -12.06
CA CYS A 153 -8.07 -8.77 -12.62
C CYS A 153 -8.56 -7.39 -13.06
N PHE A 154 -7.83 -6.36 -12.68
CA PHE A 154 -8.08 -4.99 -13.11
C PHE A 154 -6.84 -4.39 -13.76
N ALA A 155 -6.98 -3.80 -14.94
CA ALA A 155 -5.89 -3.12 -15.65
C ALA A 155 -5.86 -1.65 -15.25
N LEU A 156 -4.84 -1.24 -14.49
CA LEU A 156 -4.54 0.14 -14.14
C LEU A 156 -3.40 0.65 -15.01
N ILE A 157 -3.68 0.82 -16.30
CA ILE A 157 -2.69 1.28 -17.26
C ILE A 157 -2.66 2.82 -17.22
N THR A 158 -1.45 3.39 -17.17
CA THR A 158 -1.26 4.83 -17.15
C THR A 158 -0.63 5.26 -18.46
N ASP A 159 -1.32 6.11 -19.20
CA ASP A 159 -0.84 6.61 -20.49
C ASP A 159 0.46 7.38 -20.34
N GLY A 160 1.41 7.12 -21.24
CA GLY A 160 2.70 7.80 -21.26
C GLY A 160 3.69 7.36 -20.18
N VAL A 161 3.33 6.37 -19.33
CA VAL A 161 4.22 5.87 -18.27
C VAL A 161 4.32 4.34 -18.34
N ASP A 162 5.55 3.84 -18.41
CA ASP A 162 5.84 2.41 -18.38
C ASP A 162 6.21 1.93 -16.98
N PHE A 163 5.35 1.11 -16.38
CA PHE A 163 5.58 0.44 -15.09
C PHE A 163 5.95 -1.04 -15.22
N SER A 164 6.21 -1.54 -16.43
CA SER A 164 6.48 -2.96 -16.69
C SER A 164 7.79 -3.47 -16.06
N ALA A 165 8.79 -2.60 -15.95
CA ALA A 165 10.10 -2.94 -15.38
C ALA A 165 10.16 -2.69 -13.88
N GLU A 166 11.05 -3.44 -13.21
CA GLU A 166 11.39 -3.16 -11.82
C GLU A 166 12.03 -1.76 -11.71
N LYS A 167 11.56 -0.99 -10.73
CA LYS A 167 12.07 0.35 -10.48
C LYS A 167 12.92 0.36 -9.21
N ARG A 168 14.13 0.95 -9.32
CA ARG A 168 15.00 1.11 -8.16
C ARG A 168 14.31 2.01 -7.12
N PHE A 169 14.41 1.60 -5.85
CA PHE A 169 13.87 2.33 -4.71
C PHE A 169 14.24 3.82 -4.73
N MET A 170 13.29 4.69 -4.42
CA MET A 170 13.42 6.16 -4.35
C MET A 170 13.77 6.87 -5.69
N THR A 171 13.76 6.17 -6.82
CA THR A 171 13.83 6.85 -8.14
C THR A 171 12.49 7.53 -8.49
N ALA A 172 12.52 8.51 -9.39
CA ALA A 172 11.30 9.16 -9.86
C ALA A 172 10.27 8.16 -10.43
N GLY A 173 10.73 7.15 -11.19
CA GLY A 173 9.86 6.09 -11.70
C GLY A 173 9.24 5.23 -10.61
N TYR A 174 9.98 4.93 -9.53
CA TYR A 174 9.46 4.24 -8.36
C TYR A 174 8.40 5.08 -7.64
N LEU A 175 8.69 6.35 -7.40
CA LEU A 175 7.76 7.26 -6.72
C LEU A 175 6.47 7.45 -7.52
N ASN A 176 6.55 7.63 -8.83
CA ASN A 176 5.38 7.72 -9.70
C ASN A 176 4.50 6.46 -9.62
N MET A 177 5.12 5.28 -9.63
CA MET A 177 4.39 4.02 -9.46
C MET A 177 3.71 3.92 -8.08
N MET A 178 4.39 4.37 -7.01
CA MET A 178 3.82 4.40 -5.67
C MET A 178 2.65 5.37 -5.55
N TRP A 179 2.76 6.58 -6.12
CA TRP A 179 1.67 7.55 -6.14
C TRP A 179 0.46 7.02 -6.91
N ARG A 180 0.67 6.40 -8.06
CA ARG A 180 -0.43 5.82 -8.84
C ARG A 180 -1.18 4.73 -8.06
N ARG A 181 -0.47 3.92 -7.27
CA ARG A 181 -1.08 2.94 -6.36
C ARG A 181 -1.93 3.60 -5.29
N ILE A 182 -1.39 4.66 -4.65
CA ILE A 182 -2.10 5.38 -3.58
C ILE A 182 -3.36 6.05 -4.12
N GLU A 183 -3.29 6.70 -5.28
CA GLU A 183 -4.46 7.27 -5.96
C GLU A 183 -5.53 6.23 -6.23
N PHE A 184 -5.13 5.07 -6.76
CA PHE A 184 -6.05 3.97 -7.01
C PHE A 184 -6.71 3.45 -5.73
N LEU A 185 -5.95 3.30 -4.64
CA LEU A 185 -6.51 2.91 -3.34
C LEU A 185 -7.53 3.94 -2.82
N GLY A 186 -7.28 5.23 -3.04
CA GLY A 186 -8.24 6.30 -2.77
C GLY A 186 -9.56 6.10 -3.54
N VAL A 187 -9.49 5.80 -4.84
CA VAL A 187 -10.67 5.51 -5.67
C VAL A 187 -11.47 4.32 -5.14
N VAL A 188 -10.80 3.27 -4.66
CA VAL A 188 -11.49 2.10 -4.07
C VAL A 188 -12.26 2.50 -2.81
N LEU A 189 -11.67 3.35 -1.94
CA LEU A 189 -12.35 3.87 -0.75
C LEU A 189 -13.54 4.78 -1.12
N GLU A 190 -13.39 5.65 -2.10
CA GLU A 190 -14.46 6.53 -2.59
C GLU A 190 -15.66 5.73 -3.13
N LYS A 191 -15.41 4.55 -3.71
CA LYS A 191 -16.46 3.61 -4.13
C LYS A 191 -17.11 2.85 -2.95
N GLY A 192 -16.68 3.11 -1.72
CA GLY A 192 -17.26 2.52 -0.49
C GLY A 192 -16.81 1.11 -0.19
N TYR A 193 -15.63 0.70 -0.67
CA TYR A 193 -15.01 -0.58 -0.33
C TYR A 193 -13.88 -0.40 0.68
N ASN A 194 -13.80 -1.32 1.63
CA ASN A 194 -12.63 -1.51 2.49
C ASN A 194 -11.62 -2.39 1.77
N PHE A 195 -10.34 -2.26 2.09
CA PHE A 195 -9.34 -3.14 1.49
C PHE A 195 -8.23 -3.55 2.45
N ILE A 196 -7.64 -4.70 2.18
CA ILE A 196 -6.35 -5.15 2.71
C ILE A 196 -5.36 -5.09 1.54
N PHE A 197 -4.38 -4.20 1.63
CA PHE A 197 -3.39 -4.05 0.57
C PHE A 197 -2.13 -4.87 0.89
N SER A 198 -1.81 -5.84 0.04
CA SER A 198 -0.62 -6.67 0.16
C SER A 198 0.44 -6.26 -0.85
N VAL A 199 1.66 -6.01 -0.37
CA VAL A 199 2.81 -5.62 -1.18
C VAL A 199 3.86 -6.73 -1.12
N HIS A 200 4.35 -7.17 -2.28
CA HIS A 200 5.27 -8.31 -2.40
C HIS A 200 6.72 -8.03 -1.98
N TYR A 201 7.00 -6.93 -1.26
CA TYR A 201 8.38 -6.52 -0.94
C TYR A 201 9.10 -7.35 0.13
N LEU A 202 8.47 -8.36 0.72
CA LEU A 202 9.06 -9.07 1.86
C LEU A 202 10.11 -10.13 1.51
N LEU A 203 10.46 -10.34 0.25
CA LEU A 203 11.42 -11.39 -0.16
C LEU A 203 12.74 -10.85 -0.74
N SER A 204 12.98 -9.54 -0.72
CA SER A 204 14.26 -8.96 -1.19
C SER A 204 15.32 -8.83 -0.10
N CYS A 205 15.13 -9.43 1.06
CA CYS A 205 16.09 -9.44 2.17
C CYS A 205 16.49 -10.89 2.51
N VAL A 206 17.05 -11.61 1.54
CA VAL A 206 17.91 -12.80 1.76
C VAL A 206 19.10 -12.71 0.84
#